data_5ff4e2df65d63548e144d61d02778dd0
#
_entry.id   5ff4e2df65d63548e144d61d02778dd0
#
_cell.length_a   1.000
_cell.length_b   1.000
_cell.length_c   1.000
_cell.angle_alpha   90.00
_cell.angle_beta   90.00
_cell.angle_gamma   90.00
#
_symmetry.space_group_name_H-M   'P 1'
#
loop_
_entity.id
_entity.type
_entity.pdbx_description
1 polymer ?
#
loop_
_entity_poly.entity_id
_entity_poly.type
_entity_poly.pdbx_seq_one_letter_code
_entity_poly.pdbx_strand_id
1 'polypeptide(L)'
;GTVSHKPNGLTFHGDHGYAQYVIPVNAKNYPIILWHGIGQSGRSFETTPDGREGFQTLLPRDGWATYIVDQPRRGRAGRTEATEAKSEIPTVTSEAGVWNAFRLGRWVPPKPATANPNMQMLLDGETINQFMRMQTPDTGALPPTEAYGWKLGEAMRDLLKRTGPAVVGTH
;
A
#
# COMPACT_ATOMS: atom_id res chain seq x y z
N GLY A 1 -4.82 3.98 -15.69
CA GLY A 1 -5.07 5.29 -15.12
C GLY A 1 -6.06 6.12 -15.93
N THR A 2 -6.53 7.19 -15.38
CA THR A 2 -7.45 8.13 -16.02
C THR A 2 -6.71 9.39 -16.50
N VAL A 3 -7.20 9.97 -17.60
CA VAL A 3 -6.66 11.21 -18.16
C VAL A 3 -7.81 12.13 -18.48
N SER A 4 -7.78 13.34 -17.94
CA SER A 4 -8.70 14.41 -18.30
C SER A 4 -8.00 15.33 -19.30
N HIS A 5 -8.25 15.10 -20.58
CA HIS A 5 -7.66 15.88 -21.66
C HIS A 5 -8.26 17.27 -21.72
N LYS A 6 -7.38 18.27 -21.64
CA LYS A 6 -7.72 19.70 -21.81
C LYS A 6 -6.70 20.36 -22.71
N PRO A 7 -7.11 21.37 -23.48
CA PRO A 7 -6.19 22.08 -24.35
C PRO A 7 -5.14 22.86 -23.54
N ASN A 8 -4.10 23.29 -24.22
CA ASN A 8 -3.08 24.23 -23.69
C ASN A 8 -2.33 23.72 -22.45
N GLY A 9 -2.07 22.42 -22.36
CA GLY A 9 -1.30 21.86 -21.26
C GLY A 9 -2.08 21.67 -19.94
N LEU A 10 -3.38 21.89 -19.94
CA LEU A 10 -4.24 21.72 -18.76
C LEU A 10 -4.76 20.28 -18.58
N THR A 11 -4.11 19.31 -19.16
CA THR A 11 -4.45 17.89 -19.02
C THR A 11 -4.02 17.37 -17.64
N PHE A 12 -4.91 16.64 -16.99
CA PHE A 12 -4.65 16.00 -15.70
C PHE A 12 -4.56 14.48 -15.86
N HIS A 13 -3.71 13.86 -15.05
CA HIS A 13 -3.52 12.41 -14.96
C HIS A 13 -3.79 11.94 -13.55
N GLY A 14 -4.51 10.85 -13.38
CA GLY A 14 -4.84 10.28 -12.09
C GLY A 14 -5.17 8.79 -12.16
N ASP A 15 -5.53 8.19 -11.03
CA ASP A 15 -5.96 6.79 -10.90
C ASP A 15 -4.99 5.76 -11.51
N HIS A 16 -3.70 6.07 -11.56
CA HIS A 16 -2.67 5.11 -11.96
C HIS A 16 -2.12 4.38 -10.75
N GLY A 17 -1.72 3.13 -10.93
CA GLY A 17 -0.93 2.41 -9.94
C GLY A 17 0.57 2.69 -10.13
N TYR A 18 1.34 2.50 -9.09
CA TYR A 18 2.79 2.52 -9.13
C TYR A 18 3.33 1.14 -8.77
N ALA A 19 4.36 0.69 -9.45
CA ALA A 19 5.06 -0.55 -9.10
C ALA A 19 6.57 -0.33 -9.10
N GLN A 20 7.19 -0.59 -7.97
CA GLN A 20 8.65 -0.74 -7.86
C GLN A 20 8.98 -2.22 -8.01
N TYR A 21 10.05 -2.54 -8.73
CA TYR A 21 10.40 -3.94 -8.94
C TYR A 21 11.90 -4.18 -8.94
N VAL A 22 12.26 -5.41 -8.58
CA VAL A 22 13.62 -5.95 -8.69
C VAL A 22 13.53 -7.30 -9.39
N ILE A 23 14.33 -7.48 -10.42
CA ILE A 23 14.40 -8.73 -11.20
C ILE A 23 15.82 -9.28 -11.09
N PRO A 24 16.05 -10.40 -10.37
CA PRO A 24 17.34 -11.09 -10.36
C PRO A 24 17.74 -11.60 -11.75
N VAL A 25 19.04 -11.71 -12.00
CA VAL A 25 19.57 -12.13 -13.32
C VAL A 25 19.02 -13.48 -13.76
N ASN A 26 18.89 -14.43 -12.86
CA ASN A 26 18.33 -15.76 -13.11
C ASN A 26 17.05 -15.94 -12.30
N ALA A 27 16.08 -15.07 -12.51
CA ALA A 27 14.84 -15.10 -11.75
C ALA A 27 14.10 -16.43 -11.91
N LYS A 28 13.53 -16.89 -10.80
CA LYS A 28 12.60 -18.02 -10.77
C LYS A 28 11.36 -17.72 -11.64
N ASN A 29 10.69 -18.76 -12.12
CA ASN A 29 9.43 -18.64 -12.84
C ASN A 29 8.38 -17.96 -11.93
N TYR A 30 7.51 -17.16 -12.53
CA TYR A 30 6.42 -16.45 -11.88
C TYR A 30 6.89 -15.39 -10.86
N PRO A 31 6.86 -14.12 -11.22
CA PRO A 31 7.18 -13.04 -10.30
C PRO A 31 6.20 -13.01 -9.12
N ILE A 32 6.64 -12.44 -8.01
CA ILE A 32 5.81 -12.18 -6.84
C ILE A 32 5.39 -10.70 -6.87
N ILE A 33 4.09 -10.45 -6.82
CA ILE A 33 3.50 -9.12 -6.72
C ILE A 33 2.94 -8.97 -5.31
N LEU A 34 3.44 -7.98 -4.58
CA LEU A 34 2.97 -7.66 -3.23
C LEU A 34 2.09 -6.41 -3.26
N TRP A 35 0.86 -6.56 -2.81
CA TRP A 35 -0.14 -5.52 -2.77
C TRP A 35 -0.58 -5.23 -1.35
N HIS A 36 -0.36 -4.01 -0.90
CA HIS A 36 -0.66 -3.58 0.47
C HIS A 36 -2.16 -3.54 0.78
N GLY A 37 -2.48 -3.52 2.09
CA GLY A 37 -3.84 -3.39 2.61
C GLY A 37 -4.26 -1.95 2.89
N ILE A 38 -5.38 -1.83 3.59
CA ILE A 38 -5.95 -0.56 4.03
C ILE A 38 -4.98 0.20 4.94
N GLY A 39 -4.92 1.52 4.78
CA GLY A 39 -4.04 2.37 5.59
C GLY A 39 -2.55 2.19 5.31
N GLN A 40 -2.15 1.45 4.28
CA GLN A 40 -0.76 1.14 3.96
C GLN A 40 -0.37 1.51 2.53
N SER A 41 0.88 1.29 2.20
CA SER A 41 1.46 1.41 0.87
C SER A 41 2.51 0.33 0.68
N GLY A 42 3.19 0.29 -0.45
CA GLY A 42 4.31 -0.62 -0.70
C GLY A 42 5.42 -0.54 0.35
N ARG A 43 5.49 0.56 1.09
CA ARG A 43 6.42 0.74 2.22
C ARG A 43 6.34 -0.39 3.24
N SER A 44 5.16 -1.01 3.42
CA SER A 44 4.98 -2.14 4.35
C SER A 44 5.84 -3.36 4.03
N PHE A 45 6.37 -3.44 2.81
CA PHE A 45 7.22 -4.55 2.35
C PHE A 45 8.70 -4.18 2.27
N GLU A 46 9.07 -2.93 2.54
CA GLU A 46 10.46 -2.44 2.46
C GLU A 46 11.26 -2.87 3.69
N THR A 47 10.75 -2.56 4.88
CA THR A 47 11.33 -2.93 6.17
C THR A 47 10.23 -3.25 7.18
N THR A 48 10.57 -3.99 8.22
CA THR A 48 9.71 -4.15 9.39
C THR A 48 9.81 -2.93 10.32
N PRO A 49 8.81 -2.66 11.20
CA PRO A 49 8.86 -1.55 12.14
C PRO A 49 10.07 -1.60 13.11
N ASP A 50 10.58 -2.78 13.40
CA ASP A 50 11.78 -3.02 14.23
C ASP A 50 13.10 -2.99 13.42
N GLY A 51 13.06 -2.54 12.16
CA GLY A 51 14.24 -2.27 11.34
C GLY A 51 14.83 -3.46 10.60
N ARG A 52 14.18 -4.62 10.60
CA ARG A 52 14.65 -5.77 9.80
C ARG A 52 14.31 -5.58 8.32
N GLU A 53 15.02 -6.32 7.45
CA GLU A 53 14.74 -6.35 6.01
C GLU A 53 13.33 -6.85 5.72
N GLY A 54 12.64 -6.19 4.81
CA GLY A 54 11.33 -6.62 4.32
C GLY A 54 11.42 -7.49 3.07
N PHE A 55 10.27 -7.90 2.57
CA PHE A 55 10.13 -8.76 1.41
C PHE A 55 10.75 -8.16 0.14
N GLN A 56 10.83 -6.83 0.05
CA GLN A 56 11.52 -6.13 -1.04
C GLN A 56 12.97 -6.59 -1.23
N THR A 57 13.64 -6.97 -0.14
CA THR A 57 15.04 -7.43 -0.14
C THR A 57 15.13 -8.94 -0.10
N LEU A 58 14.32 -9.57 0.74
CA LEU A 58 14.40 -11.02 0.99
C LEU A 58 14.02 -11.85 -0.25
N LEU A 59 12.95 -11.49 -0.94
CA LEU A 59 12.47 -12.26 -2.08
C LEU A 59 13.42 -12.20 -3.29
N PRO A 60 13.94 -11.02 -3.71
CA PRO A 60 14.94 -10.98 -4.77
C PRO A 60 16.25 -11.70 -4.41
N ARG A 61 16.66 -11.67 -3.15
CA ARG A 61 17.85 -12.43 -2.69
C ARG A 61 17.64 -13.93 -2.83
N ASP A 62 16.40 -14.42 -2.65
CA ASP A 62 16.00 -15.80 -2.90
C ASP A 62 15.70 -16.10 -4.39
N GLY A 63 15.95 -15.17 -5.28
CA GLY A 63 15.82 -15.35 -6.73
C GLY A 63 14.42 -15.08 -7.31
N TRP A 64 13.52 -14.43 -6.57
CA TRP A 64 12.22 -14.06 -7.08
C TRP A 64 12.21 -12.65 -7.68
N ALA A 65 11.74 -12.52 -8.92
CA ALA A 65 11.34 -11.22 -9.43
C ALA A 65 10.21 -10.69 -8.56
N THR A 66 10.40 -9.51 -7.96
CA THR A 66 9.48 -8.99 -6.94
C THR A 66 8.98 -7.61 -7.34
N TYR A 67 7.67 -7.45 -7.32
CA TYR A 67 6.98 -6.20 -7.60
C TYR A 67 6.24 -5.74 -6.34
N ILE A 68 6.50 -4.51 -5.92
CA ILE A 68 5.80 -3.88 -4.81
C ILE A 68 4.92 -2.78 -5.35
N VAL A 69 3.62 -2.89 -5.09
CA VAL A 69 2.60 -2.05 -5.71
C VAL A 69 2.06 -1.05 -4.70
N ASP A 70 1.99 0.22 -5.12
CA ASP A 70 1.10 1.20 -4.52
C ASP A 70 -0.14 1.30 -5.42
N GLN A 71 -1.30 1.00 -4.84
CA GLN A 71 -2.56 1.05 -5.59
C GLN A 71 -2.93 2.50 -5.96
N PRO A 72 -3.77 2.72 -6.95
CA PRO A 72 -4.29 4.04 -7.27
C PRO A 72 -4.72 4.81 -6.02
N ARG A 73 -4.39 6.09 -5.97
CA ARG A 73 -4.70 7.03 -4.87
C ARG A 73 -3.99 6.74 -3.55
N ARG A 74 -2.92 5.93 -3.57
CA ARG A 74 -2.17 5.56 -2.39
C ARG A 74 -0.66 5.70 -2.61
N GLY A 75 0.06 6.12 -1.58
CA GLY A 75 1.52 6.16 -1.58
C GLY A 75 2.12 6.87 -2.79
N ARG A 76 3.01 6.22 -3.50
CA ARG A 76 3.72 6.76 -4.69
C ARG A 76 2.85 6.81 -5.95
N ALA A 77 1.68 6.19 -5.94
CA ALA A 77 0.73 6.26 -7.04
C ALA A 77 0.09 7.65 -7.21
N GLY A 78 0.17 8.51 -6.19
CA GLY A 78 -0.11 9.93 -6.31
C GLY A 78 -1.59 10.31 -6.30
N ARG A 79 -2.01 11.12 -7.28
CA ARG A 79 -3.29 11.83 -7.28
C ARG A 79 -4.52 10.93 -7.28
N THR A 80 -5.61 11.47 -6.71
CA THR A 80 -6.90 10.80 -6.60
C THR A 80 -7.60 10.64 -7.94
N GLU A 81 -7.83 11.73 -8.65
CA GLU A 81 -8.57 11.75 -9.91
C GLU A 81 -7.91 12.64 -10.95
N ALA A 82 -8.20 12.37 -12.22
CA ALA A 82 -7.77 13.22 -13.33
C ALA A 82 -8.75 14.38 -13.59
N THR A 83 -9.29 14.99 -12.52
CA THR A 83 -10.20 16.14 -12.65
C THR A 83 -9.69 17.33 -11.85
N GLU A 84 -10.04 18.55 -12.27
CA GLU A 84 -9.63 19.77 -11.57
C GLU A 84 -10.23 19.89 -10.17
N ALA A 85 -11.40 19.32 -9.98
CA ALA A 85 -12.29 19.73 -8.92
C ALA A 85 -12.07 19.02 -7.59
N LYS A 86 -11.30 17.93 -7.54
CA LYS A 86 -11.27 17.12 -6.33
C LYS A 86 -9.91 16.49 -6.08
N SER A 87 -9.09 17.19 -5.31
CA SER A 87 -8.25 16.46 -4.38
C SER A 87 -9.11 16.17 -3.15
N GLU A 88 -9.50 14.92 -2.94
CA GLU A 88 -10.16 14.54 -1.71
C GLU A 88 -9.22 14.77 -0.53
N ILE A 89 -9.77 15.15 0.61
CA ILE A 89 -9.00 15.25 1.86
C ILE A 89 -8.53 13.83 2.20
N PRO A 90 -7.23 13.61 2.37
CA PRO A 90 -6.72 12.29 2.70
C PRO A 90 -7.36 11.74 3.96
N THR A 91 -7.87 10.53 3.90
CA THR A 91 -8.40 9.82 5.07
C THR A 91 -7.24 9.34 5.92
N VAL A 92 -7.24 9.72 7.18
CA VAL A 92 -6.27 9.27 8.18
C VAL A 92 -6.99 8.56 9.32
N THR A 93 -6.31 7.59 9.93
CA THR A 93 -6.84 6.85 11.08
C THR A 93 -6.06 7.26 12.33
N SER A 94 -6.77 7.48 13.43
CA SER A 94 -6.13 7.78 14.71
C SER A 94 -5.29 6.60 15.20
N GLU A 95 -4.33 6.87 16.09
CA GLU A 95 -3.49 5.84 16.71
C GLU A 95 -4.32 4.71 17.34
N ALA A 96 -5.36 5.03 18.10
CA ALA A 96 -6.27 4.04 18.68
C ALA A 96 -7.03 3.26 17.61
N GLY A 97 -7.39 3.91 16.49
CA GLY A 97 -8.01 3.27 15.34
C GLY A 97 -7.07 2.26 14.69
N VAL A 98 -5.82 2.65 14.44
CA VAL A 98 -4.77 1.76 13.91
C VAL A 98 -4.52 0.60 14.87
N TRP A 99 -4.38 0.88 16.17
CA TRP A 99 -4.16 -0.15 17.19
C TRP A 99 -5.21 -1.25 17.16
N ASN A 100 -6.48 -0.86 17.09
CA ASN A 100 -7.59 -1.82 17.05
C ASN A 100 -7.70 -2.52 15.70
N ALA A 101 -7.58 -1.81 14.60
CA ALA A 101 -7.73 -2.36 13.24
C ALA A 101 -6.67 -3.42 12.93
N PHE A 102 -5.43 -3.17 13.33
CA PHE A 102 -4.31 -4.10 13.11
C PHE A 102 -4.14 -5.13 14.25
N ARG A 103 -5.10 -5.19 15.17
CA ARG A 103 -5.14 -6.18 16.28
C ARG A 103 -3.90 -6.14 17.19
N LEU A 104 -3.27 -4.97 17.34
CA LEU A 104 -2.18 -4.79 18.29
C LEU A 104 -2.67 -4.97 19.72
N GLY A 105 -3.97 -4.81 19.94
CA GLY A 105 -4.64 -5.00 21.20
C GLY A 105 -5.98 -4.26 21.22
N ARG A 106 -6.37 -3.76 22.36
CA ARG A 106 -7.58 -2.95 22.53
C ARG A 106 -7.26 -1.58 23.08
N TRP A 107 -7.72 -0.55 22.40
CA TRP A 107 -7.59 0.83 22.88
C TRP A 107 -8.90 1.60 22.68
N VAL A 108 -9.47 2.03 23.80
CA VAL A 108 -10.68 2.84 23.83
C VAL A 108 -10.40 4.06 24.72
N PRO A 109 -9.96 5.18 24.15
CA PRO A 109 -9.69 6.39 24.90
C PRO A 109 -10.88 6.81 25.78
N PRO A 110 -10.68 7.38 26.98
CA PRO A 110 -9.40 7.77 27.57
C PRO A 110 -8.65 6.64 28.30
N LYS A 111 -9.12 5.41 28.25
CA LYS A 111 -8.44 4.27 28.90
C LYS A 111 -7.12 3.96 28.18
N PRO A 112 -6.09 3.52 28.92
CA PRO A 112 -4.83 3.07 28.33
C PRO A 112 -5.02 1.93 27.33
N ALA A 113 -4.14 1.85 26.35
CA ALA A 113 -4.09 0.72 25.44
C ALA A 113 -3.70 -0.56 26.18
N THR A 114 -4.32 -1.67 25.78
CA THR A 114 -3.91 -3.02 26.19
C THR A 114 -3.36 -3.76 25.00
N ALA A 115 -2.27 -4.49 25.20
CA ALA A 115 -1.63 -5.25 24.14
C ALA A 115 -2.30 -6.61 23.92
N ASN A 116 -2.25 -7.10 22.70
CA ASN A 116 -2.59 -8.48 22.38
C ASN A 116 -1.43 -9.38 22.87
N PRO A 117 -1.67 -10.35 23.73
CA PRO A 117 -0.62 -11.21 24.28
C PRO A 117 0.07 -12.10 23.22
N ASN A 118 -0.57 -12.31 22.08
CA ASN A 118 -0.04 -13.11 20.97
C ASN A 118 0.63 -12.26 19.88
N MET A 119 0.86 -10.98 20.12
CA MET A 119 1.49 -10.12 19.15
C MET A 119 2.97 -10.46 19.00
N GLN A 120 3.43 -10.54 17.75
CA GLN A 120 4.82 -10.87 17.44
C GLN A 120 5.70 -9.65 17.17
N MET A 121 5.11 -8.47 17.10
CA MET A 121 5.85 -7.21 16.99
C MET A 121 6.33 -6.78 18.39
N LEU A 122 7.55 -6.29 18.48
CA LEU A 122 8.04 -5.69 19.72
C LEU A 122 7.20 -4.47 20.09
N LEU A 123 6.86 -4.35 21.36
CA LEU A 123 6.05 -3.23 21.92
C LEU A 123 6.91 -2.14 22.56
N ASP A 124 8.15 -1.98 22.14
CA ASP A 124 8.93 -0.81 22.53
C ASP A 124 8.41 0.43 21.79
N GLY A 125 8.68 1.59 22.38
CA GLY A 125 8.14 2.86 21.89
C GLY A 125 8.58 3.20 20.49
N GLU A 126 9.77 2.82 20.04
CA GLU A 126 10.25 3.14 18.69
C GLU A 126 9.62 2.22 17.64
N THR A 127 9.51 0.94 17.90
CA THR A 127 8.84 -0.01 16.98
C THR A 127 7.38 0.40 16.77
N ILE A 128 6.67 0.78 17.83
CA ILE A 128 5.30 1.30 17.73
C ILE A 128 5.26 2.59 16.91
N ASN A 129 6.16 3.53 17.16
CA ASN A 129 6.24 4.78 16.43
C ASN A 129 6.50 4.53 14.93
N GLN A 130 7.40 3.63 14.58
CA GLN A 130 7.66 3.27 13.18
C GLN A 130 6.44 2.61 12.53
N PHE A 131 5.73 1.74 13.25
CA PHE A 131 4.49 1.16 12.76
C PHE A 131 3.41 2.23 12.50
N MET A 132 3.26 3.20 13.39
CA MET A 132 2.31 4.31 13.21
C MET A 132 2.71 5.23 12.04
N ARG A 133 4.00 5.53 11.88
CA ARG A 133 4.54 6.32 10.76
C ARG A 133 4.46 5.61 9.41
N MET A 134 4.31 4.29 9.40
CA MET A 134 4.12 3.50 8.18
C MET A 134 2.73 3.69 7.58
N GLN A 135 1.76 4.12 8.38
CA GLN A 135 0.39 4.33 7.92
C GLN A 135 0.34 5.41 6.84
N THR A 136 -0.33 5.11 5.76
CA THR A 136 -0.39 5.98 4.58
C THR A 136 -1.81 6.50 4.41
N PRO A 137 -2.01 7.82 4.31
CA PRO A 137 -3.31 8.41 4.01
C PRO A 137 -3.89 7.86 2.70
N ASP A 138 -5.19 7.66 2.67
CA ASP A 138 -5.92 7.29 1.46
C ASP A 138 -6.69 8.49 0.92
N THR A 139 -6.52 8.73 -0.36
CA THR A 139 -7.28 9.74 -1.09
C THR A 139 -8.40 9.14 -1.93
N GLY A 140 -8.68 7.85 -1.76
CA GLY A 140 -9.84 7.15 -2.30
C GLY A 140 -10.93 6.91 -1.25
N ALA A 141 -12.09 6.45 -1.69
CA ALA A 141 -13.17 6.08 -0.80
C ALA A 141 -12.83 4.88 0.08
N LEU A 142 -13.17 4.94 1.36
CA LEU A 142 -13.04 3.85 2.32
C LEU A 142 -14.40 3.61 3.02
N PRO A 143 -15.04 2.43 2.89
CA PRO A 143 -14.61 1.32 2.02
C PRO A 143 -14.63 1.74 0.53
N PRO A 144 -13.89 1.04 -0.34
CA PRO A 144 -13.89 1.37 -1.76
C PRO A 144 -15.31 1.31 -2.33
N THR A 145 -15.69 2.34 -3.10
CA THR A 145 -16.89 2.25 -3.94
C THR A 145 -16.65 1.22 -5.04
N GLU A 146 -17.73 0.71 -5.64
CA GLU A 146 -17.62 -0.22 -6.77
C GLU A 146 -16.75 0.37 -7.90
N ALA A 147 -16.99 1.64 -8.26
CA ALA A 147 -16.21 2.33 -9.30
C ALA A 147 -14.72 2.43 -8.94
N TYR A 148 -14.39 2.67 -7.68
CA TYR A 148 -12.99 2.68 -7.23
C TYR A 148 -12.40 1.27 -7.20
N GLY A 149 -13.17 0.27 -6.79
CA GLY A 149 -12.76 -1.13 -6.85
C GLY A 149 -12.39 -1.59 -8.26
N TRP A 150 -13.16 -1.19 -9.27
CA TRP A 150 -12.83 -1.43 -10.67
C TRP A 150 -11.50 -0.80 -11.08
N LYS A 151 -11.21 0.42 -10.67
CA LYS A 151 -9.91 1.08 -10.95
C LYS A 151 -8.74 0.33 -10.33
N LEU A 152 -8.90 -0.18 -9.12
CA LEU A 152 -7.89 -1.03 -8.48
C LEU A 152 -7.65 -2.31 -9.30
N GLY A 153 -8.72 -2.99 -9.71
CA GLY A 153 -8.66 -4.17 -10.55
C GLY A 153 -8.00 -3.92 -11.91
N GLU A 154 -8.29 -2.78 -12.54
CA GLU A 154 -7.66 -2.37 -13.80
C GLU A 154 -6.15 -2.15 -13.66
N ALA A 155 -5.71 -1.51 -12.59
CA ALA A 155 -4.30 -1.31 -12.32
C ALA A 155 -3.55 -2.63 -12.18
N MET A 156 -4.13 -3.61 -11.45
CA MET A 156 -3.54 -4.94 -11.32
C MET A 156 -3.57 -5.70 -12.66
N ARG A 157 -4.67 -5.65 -13.39
CA ARG A 157 -4.77 -6.26 -14.72
C ARG A 157 -3.67 -5.74 -15.66
N ASP A 158 -3.43 -4.44 -15.65
CA ASP A 158 -2.44 -3.83 -16.53
C ASP A 158 -1.00 -4.18 -16.09
N LEU A 159 -0.76 -4.39 -14.80
CA LEU A 159 0.50 -4.94 -14.32
C LEU A 159 0.69 -6.39 -14.77
N LEU A 160 -0.33 -7.25 -14.60
CA LEU A 160 -0.29 -8.65 -15.00
C LEU A 160 -0.09 -8.83 -16.52
N LYS A 161 -0.61 -7.92 -17.35
CA LYS A 161 -0.30 -7.92 -18.79
C LYS A 161 1.19 -7.71 -19.09
N ARG A 162 1.92 -7.03 -18.22
CA ARG A 162 3.35 -6.76 -18.38
C ARG A 162 4.22 -7.87 -17.78
N THR A 163 3.81 -8.42 -16.65
CA THR A 163 4.59 -9.45 -15.94
C THR A 163 4.31 -10.86 -16.45
N GLY A 164 3.16 -11.08 -17.10
CA GLY A 164 2.61 -12.41 -17.33
C GLY A 164 2.01 -13.01 -16.05
N PRO A 165 1.79 -14.33 -16.02
CA PRO A 165 1.32 -15.03 -14.81
C PRO A 165 2.24 -14.77 -13.61
N ALA A 166 1.64 -14.48 -12.46
CA ALA A 166 2.36 -14.09 -11.25
C ALA A 166 1.71 -14.68 -9.99
N VAL A 167 2.48 -14.79 -8.93
CA VAL A 167 1.95 -15.01 -7.58
C VAL A 167 1.60 -13.66 -6.98
N VAL A 168 0.36 -13.47 -6.56
CA VAL A 168 -0.10 -12.19 -5.98
C VAL A 168 -0.36 -12.39 -4.50
N GLY A 169 0.40 -11.70 -3.66
CA GLY A 169 0.17 -11.58 -2.24
C GLY A 169 -0.61 -10.30 -1.94
N THR A 170 -1.78 -10.44 -1.33
CA THR A 170 -2.63 -9.31 -0.94
C THR A 170 -2.90 -9.33 0.56
N HIS A 171 -3.25 -8.18 1.08
CA HIS A 171 -3.65 -8.01 2.48
C HIS A 171 -5.10 -7.51 2.57
#